data_9706fc345efbe923adece8048f8bb28c
#
_entry.id   9706fc345efbe923adece8048f8bb28c
#
_cell.length_a   1.000
_cell.length_b   1.000
_cell.length_c   1.000
_cell.angle_alpha   90.00
_cell.angle_beta   90.00
_cell.angle_gamma   90.00
#
_symmetry.space_group_name_H-M   'P 1'
#
loop_
_entity.id
_entity.type
_entity.pdbx_description
1 polymer ?
#
loop_
_entity_poly.entity_id
_entity_poly.type
_entity_poly.pdbx_seq_one_letter_code
_entity_poly.pdbx_strand_id
1 'polypeptide(L)'
;TNKYFAVLIQRIIFESRTGKEFAANLWYLLQEIRKEQETYEIGILVTKECREQIEKKFLKAGISNVTFITVYSAAYYRWISTAKYLFVDTSMERVYVKREGQVLINTWHGTPLKKMGRDENTSAYAMWNIQRNFLMSDYLLYPSEAMCNLMMHAYQIAPLYQGTVLLEGYPRNSIFFEEERADIRERLGLVGKQVIMYMPTWRGIVGKEKQDEQLTRLKGMLDQ
;
A
#
# COMPACT_ATOMS: atom_id res chain seq x y z
N THR A 1 13.15 13.51 19.74
CA THR A 1 13.81 12.28 19.26
C THR A 1 14.50 12.45 17.91
N ASN A 2 14.04 13.36 17.06
CA ASN A 2 14.52 13.49 15.69
C ASN A 2 15.85 14.25 15.55
N LYS A 3 16.35 14.93 16.58
CA LYS A 3 17.60 15.70 16.52
C LYS A 3 18.89 14.87 16.50
N TYR A 4 18.82 13.59 16.89
CA TYR A 4 20.01 12.80 17.19
C TYR A 4 20.41 11.78 16.12
N PHE A 5 19.60 11.59 15.07
CA PHE A 5 19.92 10.62 14.03
C PHE A 5 19.96 11.29 12.66
N ALA A 6 21.03 11.08 11.91
CA ALA A 6 21.14 11.54 10.53
C ALA A 6 20.17 10.76 9.63
N VAL A 7 19.70 11.38 8.56
CA VAL A 7 19.00 10.69 7.47
C VAL A 7 20.05 9.90 6.68
N LEU A 8 19.82 8.60 6.53
CA LEU A 8 20.72 7.68 5.84
C LEU A 8 20.28 7.52 4.38
N ILE A 9 21.09 7.99 3.45
CA ILE A 9 20.76 8.09 2.02
C ILE A 9 20.37 6.73 1.41
N GLN A 10 20.98 5.65 1.85
CA GLN A 10 20.73 4.29 1.35
C GLN A 10 19.60 3.55 2.10
N ARG A 11 18.89 4.22 3.02
CA ARG A 11 17.85 3.56 3.80
C ARG A 11 16.47 3.82 3.21
N ILE A 12 15.77 2.74 2.94
CA ILE A 12 14.40 2.73 2.43
C ILE A 12 13.47 2.05 3.43
N ILE A 13 12.28 2.61 3.61
CA ILE A 13 11.18 1.98 4.35
C ILE A 13 9.99 1.77 3.43
N PHE A 14 9.35 0.62 3.61
CA PHE A 14 8.05 0.33 3.04
C PHE A 14 7.01 0.11 4.14
N GLU A 15 5.90 0.83 4.06
CA GLU A 15 4.72 0.64 4.91
C GLU A 15 3.50 0.34 4.05
N SER A 16 3.15 -0.94 3.94
CA SER A 16 1.95 -1.39 3.24
C SER A 16 0.86 -1.74 4.25
N ARG A 17 -0.35 -1.22 4.02
CA ARG A 17 -1.52 -1.49 4.85
C ARG A 17 -1.28 -1.34 6.36
N THR A 18 -0.53 -0.33 6.75
CA THR A 18 -0.11 -0.10 8.15
C THR A 18 0.60 -1.32 8.78
N GLY A 19 1.40 -2.04 8.01
CA GLY A 19 2.14 -3.22 8.44
C GLY A 19 1.33 -4.51 8.57
N LYS A 20 0.07 -4.53 8.15
CA LYS A 20 -0.80 -5.72 8.23
C LYS A 20 -0.64 -6.66 7.04
N GLU A 21 -0.18 -6.12 5.92
CA GLU A 21 0.03 -6.86 4.69
C GLU A 21 1.21 -6.22 3.95
N PHE A 22 1.85 -6.97 3.06
CA PHE A 22 2.80 -6.43 2.10
C PHE A 22 2.44 -6.91 0.71
N ALA A 23 1.84 -6.03 -0.10
CA ALA A 23 1.23 -6.43 -1.36
C ALA A 23 1.12 -5.24 -2.35
N ALA A 24 0.43 -5.48 -3.44
CA ALA A 24 0.01 -4.49 -4.42
C ALA A 24 1.17 -3.60 -4.92
N ASN A 25 0.99 -2.28 -4.98
CA ASN A 25 1.97 -1.37 -5.55
C ASN A 25 3.35 -1.50 -4.90
N LEU A 26 3.40 -1.60 -3.56
CA LEU A 26 4.67 -1.64 -2.85
C LEU A 26 5.44 -2.95 -3.06
N TRP A 27 4.73 -4.06 -3.31
CA TRP A 27 5.37 -5.32 -3.68
C TRP A 27 6.13 -5.22 -4.99
N TYR A 28 5.53 -4.65 -6.02
CA TYR A 28 6.16 -4.50 -7.34
C TYR A 28 7.27 -3.45 -7.33
N LEU A 29 7.07 -2.33 -6.62
CA LEU A 29 8.13 -1.33 -6.44
C LEU A 29 9.36 -1.90 -5.73
N LEU A 30 9.16 -2.72 -4.70
CA LEU A 30 10.28 -3.41 -4.05
C LEU A 30 11.05 -4.29 -5.02
N GLN A 31 10.35 -5.03 -5.88
CA GLN A 31 11.00 -5.90 -6.87
C GLN A 31 11.84 -5.08 -7.86
N GLU A 32 11.34 -3.93 -8.32
CA GLU A 32 12.10 -3.06 -9.21
C GLU A 32 13.32 -2.44 -8.51
N ILE A 33 13.16 -1.89 -7.31
CA ILE A 33 14.26 -1.31 -6.54
C ILE A 33 15.38 -2.33 -6.29
N ARG A 34 15.04 -3.60 -6.11
CA ARG A 34 16.04 -4.66 -5.91
C ARG A 34 16.85 -5.00 -7.17
N LYS A 35 16.41 -4.60 -8.34
CA LYS A 35 17.17 -4.75 -9.60
C LYS A 35 18.26 -3.70 -9.77
N GLU A 36 18.17 -2.59 -9.02
CA GLU A 36 19.15 -1.53 -9.04
C GLU A 36 20.49 -2.01 -8.50
N GLN A 37 21.58 -1.46 -9.03
CA GLN A 37 22.94 -1.82 -8.64
C GLN A 37 23.32 -1.27 -7.26
N GLU A 38 22.59 -0.25 -6.78
CA GLU A 38 22.83 0.32 -5.47
C GLU A 38 22.35 -0.60 -4.35
N THR A 39 23.18 -0.74 -3.32
CA THR A 39 22.83 -1.53 -2.14
C THR A 39 22.02 -0.68 -1.16
N TYR A 40 20.72 -0.87 -1.14
CA TYR A 40 19.83 -0.23 -0.17
C TYR A 40 19.64 -1.08 1.08
N GLU A 41 19.59 -0.43 2.24
CA GLU A 41 19.11 -0.99 3.48
C GLU A 41 17.58 -0.90 3.51
N ILE A 42 16.90 -2.00 3.27
CA ILE A 42 15.44 -2.04 3.07
C ILE A 42 14.74 -2.52 4.33
N GLY A 43 13.86 -1.68 4.87
CA GLY A 43 12.99 -1.99 6.00
C GLY A 43 11.54 -2.22 5.57
N ILE A 44 10.95 -3.31 6.03
CA ILE A 44 9.54 -3.65 5.82
C ILE A 44 8.82 -3.52 7.15
N LEU A 45 7.86 -2.60 7.24
CA LEU A 45 7.07 -2.42 8.45
C LEU A 45 5.99 -3.50 8.55
N VAL A 46 5.92 -4.14 9.71
CA VAL A 46 4.97 -5.24 9.98
C VAL A 46 4.34 -5.09 11.35
N THR A 47 3.08 -5.47 11.49
CA THR A 47 2.50 -5.65 12.82
C THR A 47 3.01 -6.94 13.45
N LYS A 48 2.95 -7.04 14.77
CA LYS A 48 3.40 -8.23 15.49
C LYS A 48 2.65 -9.49 15.02
N GLU A 49 1.34 -9.34 14.79
CA GLU A 49 0.42 -10.42 14.41
C GLU A 49 0.65 -10.92 12.99
N CYS A 50 1.02 -10.02 12.06
CA CYS A 50 1.15 -10.35 10.64
C CYS A 50 2.59 -10.67 10.23
N ARG A 51 3.55 -10.47 11.13
CA ARG A 51 4.98 -10.60 10.84
C ARG A 51 5.35 -11.95 10.21
N GLU A 52 4.97 -13.04 10.86
CA GLU A 52 5.32 -14.39 10.40
C GLU A 52 4.76 -14.70 9.00
N GLN A 53 3.53 -14.27 8.75
CA GLN A 53 2.89 -14.46 7.44
C GLN A 53 3.62 -13.69 6.34
N ILE A 54 4.02 -12.44 6.62
CA ILE A 54 4.74 -11.60 5.67
C ILE A 54 6.14 -12.16 5.43
N GLU A 55 6.87 -12.56 6.47
CA GLU A 55 8.19 -13.20 6.36
C GLU A 55 8.14 -14.46 5.49
N LYS A 56 7.14 -15.33 5.70
CA LYS A 56 6.93 -16.53 4.87
C LYS A 56 6.68 -16.18 3.39
N LYS A 57 5.95 -15.10 3.12
CA LYS A 57 5.72 -14.62 1.74
C LYS A 57 7.04 -14.21 1.07
N PHE A 58 7.89 -13.46 1.78
CA PHE A 58 9.19 -13.03 1.29
C PHE A 58 10.12 -14.21 1.04
N LEU A 59 10.16 -15.17 1.97
CA LEU A 59 10.95 -16.38 1.82
C LEU A 59 10.54 -17.19 0.58
N LYS A 60 9.23 -17.37 0.35
CA LYS A 60 8.71 -18.04 -0.86
C LYS A 60 9.09 -17.33 -2.16
N ALA A 61 9.23 -16.01 -2.11
CA ALA A 61 9.66 -15.19 -3.25
C ALA A 61 11.18 -15.10 -3.39
N GLY A 62 11.97 -15.79 -2.55
CA GLY A 62 13.44 -15.74 -2.57
C GLY A 62 14.00 -14.37 -2.16
N ILE A 63 13.26 -13.60 -1.35
CA ILE A 63 13.66 -12.28 -0.91
C ILE A 63 14.20 -12.36 0.53
N SER A 64 15.52 -12.22 0.71
CA SER A 64 16.18 -12.30 2.02
C SER A 64 16.81 -10.99 2.48
N ASN A 65 17.16 -10.08 1.57
CA ASN A 65 17.92 -8.86 1.89
C ASN A 65 17.01 -7.71 2.37
N VAL A 66 16.16 -7.99 3.35
CA VAL A 66 15.26 -6.98 3.95
C VAL A 66 15.21 -7.16 5.46
N THR A 67 14.95 -6.07 6.19
CA THR A 67 14.77 -6.08 7.65
C THR A 67 13.28 -5.90 7.97
N PHE A 68 12.68 -6.86 8.65
CA PHE A 68 11.31 -6.71 9.15
C PHE A 68 11.30 -5.94 10.47
N ILE A 69 10.52 -4.87 10.52
CA ILE A 69 10.49 -3.93 11.63
C ILE A 69 9.07 -3.91 12.20
N THR A 70 8.94 -4.33 13.45
CA THR A 70 7.64 -4.31 14.12
C THR A 70 7.22 -2.88 14.41
N VAL A 71 6.03 -2.47 13.95
CA VAL A 71 5.47 -1.14 14.21
C VAL A 71 5.40 -0.85 15.71
N TYR A 72 5.58 0.40 16.08
CA TYR A 72 5.64 0.91 17.47
C TYR A 72 6.81 0.41 18.32
N SER A 73 7.74 -0.37 17.78
CA SER A 73 8.97 -0.73 18.47
C SER A 73 9.98 0.43 18.48
N ALA A 74 11.01 0.36 19.34
CA ALA A 74 12.12 1.32 19.29
C ALA A 74 12.81 1.35 17.91
N ALA A 75 12.93 0.18 17.26
CA ALA A 75 13.45 0.06 15.91
C ALA A 75 12.56 0.81 14.90
N TYR A 76 11.24 0.71 15.01
CA TYR A 76 10.30 1.44 14.15
C TYR A 76 10.57 2.95 14.19
N TYR A 77 10.61 3.54 15.38
CA TYR A 77 10.85 4.99 15.51
C TYR A 77 12.22 5.40 15.00
N ARG A 78 13.24 4.56 15.21
CA ARG A 78 14.57 4.79 14.66
C ARG A 78 14.57 4.76 13.14
N TRP A 79 13.92 3.78 12.54
CA TRP A 79 13.90 3.61 11.09
C TRP A 79 13.11 4.72 10.39
N ILE A 80 11.89 5.04 10.83
CA ILE A 80 11.10 6.11 10.23
C ILE A 80 11.75 7.49 10.36
N SER A 81 12.62 7.68 11.38
CA SER A 81 13.33 8.94 11.57
C SER A 81 14.64 9.02 10.78
N THR A 82 15.17 7.92 10.28
CA THR A 82 16.47 7.88 9.59
C THR A 82 16.40 7.45 8.13
N ALA A 83 15.31 6.87 7.67
CA ALA A 83 15.17 6.50 6.27
C ALA A 83 15.14 7.73 5.36
N LYS A 84 15.88 7.67 4.25
CA LYS A 84 15.82 8.67 3.18
C LYS A 84 14.52 8.56 2.41
N TYR A 85 14.13 7.35 2.03
CA TYR A 85 12.95 7.09 1.22
C TYR A 85 11.91 6.32 2.02
N LEU A 86 10.68 6.81 2.01
CA LEU A 86 9.53 6.18 2.66
C LEU A 86 8.45 5.93 1.60
N PHE A 87 8.20 4.66 1.30
CA PHE A 87 7.15 4.24 0.39
C PHE A 87 5.94 3.77 1.18
N VAL A 88 4.79 4.38 0.94
CA VAL A 88 3.55 4.06 1.66
C VAL A 88 2.37 3.90 0.70
N ASP A 89 1.42 3.06 1.04
CA ASP A 89 0.17 2.90 0.29
C ASP A 89 -1.07 3.32 1.08
N THR A 90 -0.86 3.80 2.30
CA THR A 90 -1.90 4.31 3.21
C THR A 90 -1.41 5.59 3.88
N SER A 91 -1.66 5.74 5.16
CA SER A 91 -1.20 6.88 5.96
C SER A 91 -0.21 6.44 7.02
N MET A 92 0.90 7.12 7.10
CA MET A 92 1.82 7.02 8.23
C MET A 92 1.09 7.37 9.53
N GLU A 93 1.57 6.81 10.61
CA GLU A 93 1.04 7.09 11.95
C GLU A 93 1.05 8.59 12.30
N ARG A 94 0.13 8.98 13.18
CA ARG A 94 -0.06 10.39 13.58
C ARG A 94 1.17 11.03 14.18
N VAL A 95 2.03 10.24 14.81
CA VAL A 95 3.28 10.72 15.43
C VAL A 95 4.42 10.94 14.43
N TYR A 96 4.26 10.46 13.19
CA TYR A 96 5.26 10.67 12.16
C TYR A 96 5.22 12.12 11.67
N VAL A 97 6.39 12.75 11.67
CA VAL A 97 6.63 14.06 11.05
C VAL A 97 7.79 13.89 10.09
N LYS A 98 7.55 14.18 8.80
CA LYS A 98 8.61 14.14 7.78
C LYS A 98 9.72 15.11 8.16
N ARG A 99 10.94 14.64 8.08
CA ARG A 99 12.14 15.44 8.35
C ARG A 99 12.70 16.00 7.05
N GLU A 100 13.43 17.10 7.18
CA GLU A 100 14.29 17.58 6.10
C GLU A 100 15.23 16.48 5.63
N GLY A 101 15.38 16.35 4.32
CA GLY A 101 16.18 15.31 3.69
C GLY A 101 15.45 13.97 3.45
N GLN A 102 14.26 13.75 4.03
CA GLN A 102 13.44 12.58 3.72
C GLN A 102 12.56 12.82 2.49
N VAL A 103 12.29 11.75 1.76
CA VAL A 103 11.38 11.72 0.60
C VAL A 103 10.26 10.74 0.90
N LEU A 104 9.04 11.24 0.97
CA LEU A 104 7.83 10.44 1.20
C LEU A 104 7.09 10.24 -0.13
N ILE A 105 6.91 9.00 -0.52
CA ILE A 105 6.22 8.57 -1.75
C ILE A 105 4.96 7.82 -1.34
N ASN A 106 3.78 8.34 -1.71
CA ASN A 106 2.51 7.67 -1.43
C ASN A 106 1.88 7.20 -2.74
N THR A 107 1.73 5.89 -2.88
CA THR A 107 1.16 5.27 -4.08
C THR A 107 -0.35 5.09 -3.98
N TRP A 108 -0.91 5.37 -2.80
CA TRP A 108 -2.26 4.93 -2.49
C TRP A 108 -2.46 3.43 -2.79
N HIS A 109 -3.70 2.94 -2.74
CA HIS A 109 -3.93 1.50 -2.86
C HIS A 109 -5.07 1.12 -3.82
N GLY A 110 -5.62 2.08 -4.55
CA GLY A 110 -6.64 1.80 -5.56
C GLY A 110 -7.48 3.02 -5.88
N THR A 111 -8.12 2.98 -7.04
CA THR A 111 -9.08 3.99 -7.45
C THR A 111 -10.36 3.85 -6.62
N PRO A 112 -10.82 4.92 -5.96
CA PRO A 112 -12.03 4.86 -5.15
C PRO A 112 -13.28 4.59 -6.01
N LEU A 113 -14.07 3.63 -5.56
CA LEU A 113 -15.42 3.37 -6.10
C LEU A 113 -16.52 3.94 -5.19
N LYS A 114 -16.15 4.30 -3.97
CA LYS A 114 -17.04 4.89 -2.97
C LYS A 114 -16.62 6.32 -2.71
N LYS A 115 -17.52 7.11 -2.13
CA LYS A 115 -17.19 8.43 -1.62
C LYS A 115 -16.03 8.36 -0.64
N MET A 116 -15.15 9.36 -0.67
CA MET A 116 -13.95 9.43 0.16
C MET A 116 -13.85 10.80 0.82
N GLY A 117 -13.15 10.85 1.94
CA GLY A 117 -12.82 12.11 2.61
C GLY A 117 -14.07 12.93 2.96
N ARG A 118 -14.10 14.19 2.52
CA ARG A 118 -15.24 15.10 2.76
C ARG A 118 -16.56 14.68 2.11
N ASP A 119 -16.47 13.86 1.06
CA ASP A 119 -17.66 13.41 0.32
C ASP A 119 -18.35 12.23 1.03
N GLU A 120 -17.67 11.59 1.97
CA GLU A 120 -18.30 10.77 3.00
C GLU A 120 -18.90 11.72 4.05
N ASN A 121 -20.06 11.38 4.57
CA ASN A 121 -20.66 12.17 5.65
C ASN A 121 -19.94 11.90 6.99
N THR A 122 -18.60 12.07 7.00
CA THR A 122 -17.73 11.83 8.15
C THR A 122 -17.20 13.15 8.72
N SER A 123 -16.75 13.11 9.99
CA SER A 123 -16.16 14.30 10.60
C SER A 123 -14.81 14.65 9.96
N ALA A 124 -14.50 15.96 9.92
CA ALA A 124 -13.18 16.43 9.47
C ALA A 124 -12.02 15.74 10.23
N TYR A 125 -12.24 15.36 11.48
CA TYR A 125 -11.27 14.64 12.30
C TYR A 125 -10.94 13.24 11.76
N ALA A 126 -11.90 12.58 11.10
CA ALA A 126 -11.65 11.24 10.54
C ALA A 126 -10.70 11.25 9.34
N MET A 127 -10.71 12.33 8.56
CA MET A 127 -9.88 12.43 7.34
C MET A 127 -8.55 13.18 7.55
N TRP A 128 -8.37 13.93 8.64
CA TRP A 128 -7.23 14.84 8.79
C TRP A 128 -5.87 14.15 8.70
N ASN A 129 -5.75 12.91 9.21
CA ASN A 129 -4.47 12.19 9.15
C ASN A 129 -4.12 11.78 7.71
N ILE A 130 -5.11 11.42 6.91
CA ILE A 130 -4.90 11.10 5.49
C ILE A 130 -4.51 12.38 4.73
N GLN A 131 -5.28 13.46 4.93
CA GLN A 131 -4.98 14.76 4.35
C GLN A 131 -3.55 15.22 4.69
N ARG A 132 -3.17 15.16 5.97
CA ARG A 132 -1.82 15.51 6.43
C ARG A 132 -0.75 14.66 5.75
N ASN A 133 -0.98 13.35 5.59
CA ASN A 133 -0.04 12.47 4.92
C ASN A 133 0.14 12.83 3.45
N PHE A 134 -0.94 13.13 2.74
CA PHE A 134 -0.84 13.60 1.35
C PHE A 134 -0.07 14.92 1.26
N LEU A 135 -0.36 15.88 2.13
CA LEU A 135 0.34 17.17 2.14
C LEU A 135 1.84 17.05 2.49
N MET A 136 2.23 16.04 3.26
CA MET A 136 3.64 15.77 3.57
C MET A 136 4.36 14.98 2.46
N SER A 137 3.61 14.32 1.56
CA SER A 137 4.21 13.50 0.51
C SER A 137 4.90 14.37 -0.53
N ASP A 138 6.13 14.02 -0.87
CA ASP A 138 6.85 14.64 -1.99
C ASP A 138 6.31 14.17 -3.32
N TYR A 139 5.86 12.89 -3.36
CA TYR A 139 5.26 12.29 -4.56
C TYR A 139 3.95 11.60 -4.20
N LEU A 140 2.92 11.88 -5.01
CA LEU A 140 1.64 11.15 -5.02
C LEU A 140 1.48 10.44 -6.35
N LEU A 141 1.32 9.12 -6.32
CA LEU A 141 1.12 8.32 -7.52
C LEU A 141 -0.37 8.06 -7.75
N TYR A 142 -0.88 8.53 -8.86
CA TYR A 142 -2.24 8.27 -9.31
C TYR A 142 -2.25 7.72 -10.74
N PRO A 143 -3.12 6.75 -11.06
CA PRO A 143 -3.14 6.10 -12.37
C PRO A 143 -3.84 6.93 -13.45
N SER A 144 -4.48 8.02 -13.09
CA SER A 144 -5.20 8.88 -14.03
C SER A 144 -5.49 10.26 -13.44
N GLU A 145 -5.68 11.23 -14.31
CA GLU A 145 -6.14 12.58 -13.92
C GLU A 145 -7.48 12.53 -13.17
N ALA A 146 -8.40 11.67 -13.60
CA ALA A 146 -9.69 11.53 -12.94
C ALA A 146 -9.54 11.14 -11.47
N MET A 147 -8.67 10.19 -11.16
CA MET A 147 -8.39 9.83 -9.78
C MET A 147 -7.66 10.96 -9.04
N CYS A 148 -6.69 11.60 -9.68
CA CYS A 148 -6.00 12.75 -9.09
C CYS A 148 -7.00 13.82 -8.67
N ASN A 149 -7.85 14.26 -9.56
CA ASN A 149 -8.86 15.28 -9.30
C ASN A 149 -9.82 14.87 -8.17
N LEU A 150 -10.25 13.60 -8.16
CA LEU A 150 -11.09 13.07 -7.10
C LEU A 150 -10.41 13.14 -5.73
N MET A 151 -9.17 12.66 -5.63
CA MET A 151 -8.43 12.62 -4.36
C MET A 151 -8.06 14.02 -3.87
N MET A 152 -7.65 14.92 -4.79
CA MET A 152 -7.35 16.31 -4.50
C MET A 152 -8.59 17.05 -3.94
N HIS A 153 -9.77 16.78 -4.49
CA HIS A 153 -11.03 17.32 -4.03
C HIS A 153 -11.48 16.71 -2.71
N ALA A 154 -11.54 15.37 -2.64
CA ALA A 154 -12.07 14.65 -1.49
C ALA A 154 -11.29 14.94 -0.19
N TYR A 155 -9.99 15.17 -0.29
CA TYR A 155 -9.14 15.51 0.85
C TYR A 155 -8.76 16.99 0.93
N GLN A 156 -9.34 17.84 0.07
CA GLN A 156 -9.13 19.30 0.07
C GLN A 156 -7.66 19.71 0.05
N ILE A 157 -6.84 19.02 -0.74
CA ILE A 157 -5.40 19.25 -0.79
C ILE A 157 -4.95 20.05 -2.01
N ALA A 158 -5.77 20.16 -3.06
CA ALA A 158 -5.40 20.85 -4.30
C ALA A 158 -4.73 22.22 -4.11
N PRO A 159 -5.26 23.14 -3.29
CA PRO A 159 -4.66 24.48 -3.13
C PRO A 159 -3.41 24.48 -2.23
N LEU A 160 -3.11 23.39 -1.53
CA LEU A 160 -2.07 23.33 -0.50
C LEU A 160 -0.91 22.40 -0.84
N TYR A 161 -1.13 21.45 -1.76
CA TYR A 161 -0.14 20.45 -2.13
C TYR A 161 1.00 21.08 -2.94
N GLN A 162 2.22 20.87 -2.46
CA GLN A 162 3.44 21.41 -3.06
C GLN A 162 4.37 20.31 -3.61
N GLY A 163 3.99 19.06 -3.48
CA GLY A 163 4.75 17.95 -4.04
C GLY A 163 4.46 17.71 -5.52
N THR A 164 4.95 16.61 -6.03
CA THR A 164 4.77 16.20 -7.42
C THR A 164 3.71 15.10 -7.52
N VAL A 165 2.76 15.27 -8.42
CA VAL A 165 1.83 14.20 -8.79
C VAL A 165 2.43 13.42 -9.96
N LEU A 166 2.56 12.12 -9.80
CA LEU A 166 2.95 11.19 -10.85
C LEU A 166 1.68 10.57 -11.43
N LEU A 167 1.36 10.90 -12.66
CA LEU A 167 0.21 10.31 -13.40
C LEU A 167 0.70 9.11 -14.19
N GLU A 168 0.96 8.02 -13.46
CA GLU A 168 1.51 6.79 -14.00
C GLU A 168 0.62 5.60 -13.61
N GLY A 169 0.72 4.51 -14.36
CA GLY A 169 0.00 3.28 -14.01
C GLY A 169 0.38 2.76 -12.62
N TYR A 170 -0.52 2.01 -12.00
CA TYR A 170 -0.16 1.35 -10.74
C TYR A 170 0.92 0.29 -10.96
N PRO A 171 2.00 0.28 -10.16
CA PRO A 171 3.06 -0.72 -10.26
C PRO A 171 2.57 -2.17 -10.24
N ARG A 172 1.51 -2.45 -9.45
CA ARG A 172 0.89 -3.79 -9.41
C ARG A 172 0.33 -4.29 -10.75
N ASN A 173 0.10 -3.38 -11.70
CA ASN A 173 -0.45 -3.74 -13.00
C ASN A 173 0.64 -4.25 -13.96
N SER A 174 1.93 -4.17 -13.61
CA SER A 174 3.03 -4.73 -14.41
C SER A 174 2.85 -6.23 -14.66
N ILE A 175 2.22 -6.94 -13.73
CA ILE A 175 1.90 -8.38 -13.88
C ILE A 175 1.13 -8.70 -15.17
N PHE A 176 0.35 -7.77 -15.71
CA PHE A 176 -0.39 -8.01 -16.96
C PHE A 176 0.52 -8.04 -18.19
N PHE A 177 1.77 -7.62 -18.04
CA PHE A 177 2.77 -7.56 -19.09
C PHE A 177 3.91 -8.57 -18.91
N GLU A 178 4.02 -9.21 -17.74
CA GLU A 178 5.16 -10.03 -17.35
C GLU A 178 4.90 -11.54 -17.39
N GLU A 179 3.66 -12.00 -17.16
CA GLU A 179 3.35 -13.42 -17.06
C GLU A 179 2.53 -13.95 -18.24
N GLU A 180 2.89 -15.14 -18.72
CA GLU A 180 2.09 -15.86 -19.70
C GLU A 180 0.85 -16.48 -19.04
N ARG A 181 -0.30 -16.31 -19.67
CA ARG A 181 -1.59 -16.81 -19.17
C ARG A 181 -1.62 -18.34 -18.99
N ALA A 182 -0.84 -19.07 -19.79
CA ALA A 182 -0.75 -20.52 -19.72
C ALA A 182 -0.20 -20.98 -18.37
N ASP A 183 0.92 -20.40 -17.93
CA ASP A 183 1.58 -20.74 -16.66
C ASP A 183 0.69 -20.50 -15.45
N ILE A 184 -0.07 -19.37 -15.48
CA ILE A 184 -1.01 -19.06 -14.41
C ILE A 184 -2.11 -20.12 -14.32
N ARG A 185 -2.68 -20.53 -15.46
CA ARG A 185 -3.75 -21.52 -15.48
C ARG A 185 -3.28 -22.89 -15.01
N GLU A 186 -2.07 -23.30 -15.40
CA GLU A 186 -1.47 -24.55 -14.96
C GLU A 186 -1.22 -24.53 -13.45
N ARG A 187 -0.56 -23.51 -12.93
CA ARG A 187 -0.26 -23.34 -11.50
C ARG A 187 -1.52 -23.33 -10.62
N LEU A 188 -2.63 -22.81 -11.14
CA LEU A 188 -3.92 -22.76 -10.45
C LEU A 188 -4.81 -23.99 -10.71
N GLY A 189 -4.37 -24.94 -11.53
CA GLY A 189 -5.17 -26.13 -11.91
C GLY A 189 -6.42 -25.79 -12.73
N LEU A 190 -6.35 -24.72 -13.54
CA LEU A 190 -7.47 -24.18 -14.31
C LEU A 190 -7.41 -24.52 -15.81
N VAL A 191 -6.47 -25.37 -16.21
CA VAL A 191 -6.34 -25.80 -17.61
C VAL A 191 -7.62 -26.51 -18.07
N GLY A 192 -8.15 -26.09 -19.21
CA GLY A 192 -9.39 -26.62 -19.77
C GLY A 192 -10.69 -26.23 -19.04
N LYS A 193 -10.60 -25.45 -17.96
CA LYS A 193 -11.77 -25.02 -17.18
C LYS A 193 -12.27 -23.64 -17.62
N GLN A 194 -13.59 -23.47 -17.65
CA GLN A 194 -14.21 -22.15 -17.66
C GLN A 194 -14.14 -21.57 -16.24
N VAL A 195 -13.68 -20.33 -16.11
CA VAL A 195 -13.49 -19.68 -14.79
C VAL A 195 -14.51 -18.57 -14.65
N ILE A 196 -15.30 -18.63 -13.60
CA ILE A 196 -16.18 -17.57 -13.16
C ILE A 196 -15.63 -17.00 -11.87
N MET A 197 -15.38 -15.68 -11.83
CA MET A 197 -14.88 -14.99 -10.65
C MET A 197 -15.96 -14.08 -10.09
N TYR A 198 -16.35 -14.33 -8.85
CA TYR A 198 -17.27 -13.49 -8.09
C TYR A 198 -16.50 -12.75 -6.98
N MET A 199 -16.40 -11.43 -7.11
CA MET A 199 -15.65 -10.57 -6.17
C MET A 199 -16.53 -9.41 -5.69
N PRO A 200 -17.54 -9.64 -4.85
CA PRO A 200 -18.36 -8.58 -4.33
C PRO A 200 -17.57 -7.68 -3.38
N THR A 201 -17.95 -6.41 -3.28
CA THR A 201 -17.42 -5.53 -2.23
C THR A 201 -17.94 -5.99 -0.87
N TRP A 202 -17.10 -5.88 0.15
CA TRP A 202 -17.50 -6.16 1.52
C TRP A 202 -18.67 -5.24 1.97
N ARG A 203 -19.51 -5.75 2.85
CA ARG A 203 -20.66 -5.03 3.43
C ARG A 203 -20.51 -4.93 4.93
N GLY A 204 -20.96 -3.83 5.50
CA GLY A 204 -20.87 -3.57 6.95
C GLY A 204 -19.92 -2.42 7.26
N ILE A 205 -19.45 -2.40 8.50
CA ILE A 205 -18.42 -1.46 8.98
C ILE A 205 -17.12 -2.23 9.10
N VAL A 206 -15.98 -1.59 8.84
CA VAL A 206 -14.66 -2.18 8.97
C VAL A 206 -14.49 -2.85 10.33
N GLY A 207 -14.16 -4.15 10.33
CA GLY A 207 -14.07 -4.98 11.54
C GLY A 207 -15.40 -5.55 12.04
N LYS A 208 -16.50 -5.30 11.32
CA LYS A 208 -17.83 -5.90 11.56
C LYS A 208 -18.49 -6.24 10.23
N GLU A 209 -17.76 -6.93 9.37
CA GLU A 209 -18.23 -7.36 8.07
C GLU A 209 -19.39 -8.32 8.21
N LYS A 210 -20.47 -8.07 7.47
CA LYS A 210 -21.60 -9.00 7.39
C LYS A 210 -21.28 -10.12 6.42
N GLN A 211 -21.65 -11.34 6.78
CA GLN A 211 -21.56 -12.49 5.89
C GLN A 211 -22.37 -12.21 4.61
N ASP A 212 -21.80 -12.50 3.44
CA ASP A 212 -22.46 -12.22 2.17
C ASP A 212 -23.50 -13.31 1.89
N GLU A 213 -24.76 -13.00 2.19
CA GLU A 213 -25.91 -13.88 1.91
C GLU A 213 -26.04 -14.20 0.39
N GLN A 214 -25.57 -13.29 -0.47
CA GLN A 214 -25.58 -13.52 -1.91
C GLN A 214 -24.58 -14.59 -2.32
N LEU A 215 -23.43 -14.70 -1.64
CA LEU A 215 -22.46 -15.76 -1.89
C LEU A 215 -23.04 -17.13 -1.52
N THR A 216 -23.74 -17.20 -0.40
CA THR A 216 -24.41 -18.45 0.04
C THR A 216 -25.49 -18.87 -0.97
N ARG A 217 -26.26 -17.91 -1.47
CA ARG A 217 -27.28 -18.15 -2.50
C ARG A 217 -26.66 -18.58 -3.83
N LEU A 218 -25.57 -17.94 -4.25
CA LEU A 218 -24.86 -18.29 -5.48
C LEU A 218 -24.30 -19.71 -5.41
N LYS A 219 -23.67 -20.09 -4.30
CA LYS A 219 -23.20 -21.46 -4.07
C LYS A 219 -24.32 -22.47 -4.22
N GLY A 220 -25.47 -22.25 -3.57
CA GLY A 220 -26.63 -23.12 -3.69
C GLY A 220 -27.22 -23.25 -5.11
N MET A 221 -26.96 -22.24 -5.98
CA MET A 221 -27.34 -22.30 -7.40
C MET A 221 -26.32 -23.06 -8.27
N LEU A 222 -25.05 -23.08 -7.86
CA LEU A 222 -23.97 -23.77 -8.61
C LEU A 222 -23.88 -25.25 -8.24
N ASP A 223 -24.44 -25.65 -7.10
CA ASP A 223 -24.47 -27.05 -6.63
C ASP A 223 -25.68 -27.82 -7.16
N GLN A 224 -26.55 -27.19 -7.95
CA GLN A 224 -27.68 -27.81 -8.69
C GLN A 224 -27.30 -28.12 -10.15
#